data_fd87f22ddb4037550c69a917fc47d931
#
_entry.id   fd87f22ddb4037550c69a917fc47d931
#
_cell.length_a   1.000
_cell.length_b   1.000
_cell.length_c   1.000
_cell.angle_alpha   90.00
_cell.angle_beta   90.00
_cell.angle_gamma   90.00
#
_symmetry.space_group_name_H-M   'P 1'
#
loop_
_entity.id
_entity.type
_entity.pdbx_description
1 polymer ?
#
loop_
_entity_poly.entity_id
_entity_poly.type
_entity_poly.pdbx_seq_one_letter_code
_entity_poly.pdbx_strand_id
1 'polypeptide(L)'
;NIVNESDSNGRTTAYVYDNRNQIIKKTDSYGNSEEYKYDGNGNVVEYIDKLGSKTVTVYDKNNNAIQTQKGNLKTSKKYDNRDRIISETDEQGLTKKYTYDAKGQIVKETDAYGQVTTHTYDAVGHEIKTVDGKGNTTSNEYDGDNLVKTTDARGNVTSYEYDEFNRVVKTTLPNGKTETKEYDKNGNIIKTVDQRGLANTKEYDTFDRVIKEVNEQG
;
A
#
# COMPACT_ATOMS: atom_id res chain seq x y z
N ASN A 1 -36.66 -0.17 6.25
CA ASN A 1 -35.48 -1.04 6.25
C ASN A 1 -35.83 -2.38 5.62
N ILE A 2 -34.88 -2.95 4.85
CA ILE A 2 -35.02 -4.30 4.28
C ILE A 2 -34.85 -5.29 5.43
N VAL A 3 -35.90 -6.06 5.75
CA VAL A 3 -35.85 -7.07 6.81
C VAL A 3 -35.47 -8.45 6.27
N ASN A 4 -35.70 -8.70 4.97
CA ASN A 4 -35.27 -9.92 4.28
C ASN A 4 -34.85 -9.57 2.86
N GLU A 5 -33.78 -10.21 2.42
CA GLU A 5 -33.23 -10.13 1.06
C GLU A 5 -33.07 -11.55 0.51
N SER A 6 -33.33 -11.75 -0.77
CA SER A 6 -33.12 -13.05 -1.43
C SER A 6 -32.19 -12.85 -2.62
N ASP A 7 -31.19 -13.73 -2.77
CA ASP A 7 -30.32 -13.76 -3.95
C ASP A 7 -31.01 -14.49 -5.13
N SER A 8 -30.37 -14.49 -6.29
CA SER A 8 -30.84 -15.16 -7.51
C SER A 8 -30.99 -16.68 -7.37
N ASN A 9 -30.40 -17.29 -6.34
CA ASN A 9 -30.50 -18.72 -6.03
C ASN A 9 -31.53 -19.03 -4.95
N GLY A 10 -32.31 -18.01 -4.53
CA GLY A 10 -33.37 -18.14 -3.52
C GLY A 10 -32.84 -18.23 -2.07
N ARG A 11 -31.55 -17.96 -1.83
CA ARG A 11 -31.00 -17.90 -0.48
C ARG A 11 -31.44 -16.60 0.18
N THR A 12 -31.97 -16.70 1.39
CA THR A 12 -32.46 -15.54 2.13
C THR A 12 -31.45 -15.08 3.19
N THR A 13 -31.38 -13.76 3.39
CA THR A 13 -30.71 -13.13 4.52
C THR A 13 -31.74 -12.27 5.26
N ALA A 14 -31.87 -12.52 6.57
CA ALA A 14 -32.75 -11.73 7.44
C ALA A 14 -31.92 -10.70 8.22
N TYR A 15 -32.50 -9.51 8.41
CA TYR A 15 -31.87 -8.40 9.12
C TYR A 15 -32.76 -7.93 10.28
N VAL A 16 -32.12 -7.60 11.40
CA VAL A 16 -32.77 -6.92 12.53
C VAL A 16 -32.06 -5.59 12.74
N TYR A 17 -32.84 -4.55 12.99
CA TYR A 17 -32.36 -3.19 13.15
C TYR A 17 -32.67 -2.65 14.55
N ASP A 18 -31.84 -1.74 15.03
CA ASP A 18 -32.14 -0.94 16.21
C ASP A 18 -33.06 0.27 15.86
N ASN A 19 -33.35 1.10 16.86
CA ASN A 19 -34.18 2.30 16.69
C ASN A 19 -33.50 3.43 15.90
N ARG A 20 -32.18 3.31 15.58
CA ARG A 20 -31.41 4.21 14.72
C ARG A 20 -31.23 3.67 13.31
N ASN A 21 -31.95 2.58 12.95
CA ASN A 21 -31.84 1.90 11.66
C ASN A 21 -30.48 1.25 11.41
N GLN A 22 -29.71 0.91 12.46
CA GLN A 22 -28.45 0.19 12.34
C GLN A 22 -28.72 -1.32 12.44
N ILE A 23 -28.04 -2.13 11.62
CA ILE A 23 -28.17 -3.58 11.63
C ILE A 23 -27.57 -4.13 12.91
N ILE A 24 -28.38 -4.71 13.81
CA ILE A 24 -27.90 -5.36 15.03
C ILE A 24 -27.78 -6.88 14.90
N LYS A 25 -28.42 -7.48 13.89
CA LYS A 25 -28.32 -8.89 13.57
C LYS A 25 -28.55 -9.15 12.10
N LYS A 26 -27.74 -10.05 11.53
CA LYS A 26 -27.87 -10.57 10.18
C LYS A 26 -27.85 -12.08 10.25
N THR A 27 -28.86 -12.76 9.66
CA THR A 27 -28.98 -14.23 9.69
C THR A 27 -29.08 -14.75 8.26
N ASP A 28 -28.20 -15.70 7.90
CA ASP A 28 -28.23 -16.32 6.58
C ASP A 28 -29.29 -17.44 6.49
N SER A 29 -29.47 -17.97 5.27
CA SER A 29 -30.44 -19.05 4.99
C SER A 29 -30.15 -20.38 5.71
N TYR A 30 -28.97 -20.51 6.30
CA TYR A 30 -28.56 -21.68 7.09
C TYR A 30 -28.76 -21.49 8.60
N GLY A 31 -29.26 -20.30 9.03
CA GLY A 31 -29.48 -19.94 10.41
C GLY A 31 -28.24 -19.40 11.14
N ASN A 32 -27.09 -19.26 10.45
CA ASN A 32 -25.92 -18.65 11.05
C ASN A 32 -26.12 -17.14 11.15
N SER A 33 -25.77 -16.54 12.28
CA SER A 33 -25.96 -15.10 12.49
C SER A 33 -24.69 -14.37 12.85
N GLU A 34 -24.67 -13.11 12.45
CA GLU A 34 -23.70 -12.08 12.87
C GLU A 34 -24.45 -11.08 13.73
N GLU A 35 -23.82 -10.60 14.82
CA GLU A 35 -24.45 -9.64 15.73
C GLU A 35 -23.55 -8.42 15.91
N TYR A 36 -24.15 -7.24 16.05
CA TYR A 36 -23.47 -5.97 16.15
C TYR A 36 -24.02 -5.15 17.29
N LYS A 37 -23.12 -4.48 18.03
CA LYS A 37 -23.46 -3.40 18.96
C LYS A 37 -22.73 -2.13 18.57
N TYR A 38 -23.38 -1.02 18.75
CA TYR A 38 -22.90 0.29 18.37
C TYR A 38 -22.76 1.21 19.58
N ASP A 39 -21.84 2.16 19.50
CA ASP A 39 -21.76 3.29 20.43
C ASP A 39 -22.75 4.41 20.02
N GLY A 40 -22.67 5.53 20.76
CA GLY A 40 -23.49 6.71 20.47
C GLY A 40 -23.22 7.36 19.13
N ASN A 41 -22.02 7.17 18.56
CA ASN A 41 -21.59 7.75 17.29
C ASN A 41 -21.85 6.81 16.11
N GLY A 42 -22.28 5.57 16.37
CA GLY A 42 -22.56 4.57 15.32
C GLY A 42 -21.38 3.67 14.98
N ASN A 43 -20.31 3.68 15.77
CA ASN A 43 -19.18 2.78 15.59
C ASN A 43 -19.54 1.39 16.16
N VAL A 44 -19.11 0.32 15.48
CA VAL A 44 -19.29 -1.06 15.95
C VAL A 44 -18.35 -1.33 17.12
N VAL A 45 -18.84 -1.35 18.34
CA VAL A 45 -18.06 -1.63 19.56
C VAL A 45 -18.01 -3.12 19.90
N GLU A 46 -18.96 -3.92 19.43
CA GLU A 46 -18.95 -5.36 19.58
C GLU A 46 -19.49 -6.02 18.29
N TYR A 47 -18.76 -7.01 17.80
CA TYR A 47 -19.16 -7.84 16.67
C TYR A 47 -19.01 -9.31 17.05
N ILE A 48 -20.05 -10.11 16.79
CA ILE A 48 -20.03 -11.56 16.94
C ILE A 48 -20.19 -12.16 15.55
N ASP A 49 -19.20 -12.95 15.13
CA ASP A 49 -19.23 -13.60 13.82
C ASP A 49 -20.12 -14.85 13.81
N LYS A 50 -20.34 -15.43 12.63
CA LYS A 50 -21.17 -16.63 12.44
C LYS A 50 -20.70 -17.86 13.22
N LEU A 51 -19.47 -17.87 13.69
CA LEU A 51 -18.88 -18.94 14.51
C LEU A 51 -19.00 -18.63 16.00
N GLY A 52 -19.68 -17.53 16.40
CA GLY A 52 -19.81 -17.08 17.76
C GLY A 52 -18.56 -16.38 18.33
N SER A 53 -17.56 -16.09 17.49
CA SER A 53 -16.35 -15.42 17.93
C SER A 53 -16.60 -13.91 18.08
N LYS A 54 -16.31 -13.40 19.29
CA LYS A 54 -16.55 -12.01 19.68
C LYS A 54 -15.33 -11.15 19.44
N THR A 55 -15.53 -10.02 18.76
CA THR A 55 -14.58 -8.93 18.60
C THR A 55 -15.10 -7.68 19.33
N VAL A 56 -14.27 -7.03 20.13
CA VAL A 56 -14.58 -5.77 20.81
C VAL A 56 -13.64 -4.71 20.29
N THR A 57 -14.18 -3.56 19.90
CA THR A 57 -13.40 -2.40 19.43
C THR A 57 -13.68 -1.19 20.30
N VAL A 58 -12.63 -0.50 20.73
CA VAL A 58 -12.71 0.76 21.47
C VAL A 58 -12.29 1.88 20.55
N TYR A 59 -13.04 2.96 20.56
CA TYR A 59 -12.79 4.15 19.73
C TYR A 59 -12.43 5.35 20.59
N ASP A 60 -11.66 6.28 20.02
CA ASP A 60 -11.43 7.59 20.63
C ASP A 60 -12.59 8.56 20.27
N LYS A 61 -12.47 9.81 20.74
CA LYS A 61 -13.47 10.86 20.50
C LYS A 61 -13.61 11.26 19.01
N ASN A 62 -12.63 10.95 18.17
CA ASN A 62 -12.62 11.22 16.73
C ASN A 62 -13.11 10.02 15.91
N ASN A 63 -13.61 8.94 16.57
CA ASN A 63 -14.01 7.66 15.99
C ASN A 63 -12.86 6.84 15.39
N ASN A 64 -11.63 7.07 15.83
CA ASN A 64 -10.52 6.20 15.48
C ASN A 64 -10.51 4.95 16.35
N ALA A 65 -10.38 3.77 15.78
CA ALA A 65 -10.26 2.51 16.53
C ALA A 65 -8.90 2.47 17.25
N ILE A 66 -8.90 2.64 18.58
CA ILE A 66 -7.69 2.66 19.41
C ILE A 66 -7.33 1.29 20.00
N GLN A 67 -8.28 0.36 20.03
CA GLN A 67 -8.06 -1.00 20.48
C GLN A 67 -9.06 -1.95 19.83
N THR A 68 -8.58 -3.14 19.43
CA THR A 68 -9.43 -4.25 19.01
C THR A 68 -9.02 -5.51 19.75
N GLN A 69 -10.00 -6.27 20.25
CA GLN A 69 -9.77 -7.52 20.96
C GLN A 69 -10.67 -8.63 20.42
N LYS A 70 -10.06 -9.77 20.07
CA LYS A 70 -10.77 -11.00 19.68
C LYS A 70 -10.22 -12.15 20.51
N GLY A 71 -11.04 -12.66 21.45
CA GLY A 71 -10.56 -13.61 22.45
C GLY A 71 -9.46 -13.02 23.31
N ASN A 72 -8.29 -13.68 23.36
CA ASN A 72 -7.10 -13.19 24.05
C ASN A 72 -6.19 -12.31 23.18
N LEU A 73 -6.46 -12.22 21.89
CA LEU A 73 -5.68 -11.42 20.95
C LEU A 73 -6.12 -9.97 21.03
N LYS A 74 -5.14 -9.07 21.19
CA LYS A 74 -5.39 -7.64 21.36
C LYS A 74 -4.44 -6.83 20.51
N THR A 75 -4.97 -5.90 19.74
CA THR A 75 -4.21 -4.90 18.99
C THR A 75 -4.54 -3.51 19.51
N SER A 76 -3.63 -2.55 19.37
CA SER A 76 -3.90 -1.17 19.71
C SER A 76 -3.22 -0.18 18.78
N LYS A 77 -3.82 1.01 18.65
CA LYS A 77 -3.29 2.12 17.86
C LYS A 77 -3.36 3.41 18.66
N LYS A 78 -2.42 4.30 18.40
CA LYS A 78 -2.45 5.69 18.90
C LYS A 78 -2.39 6.63 17.71
N TYR A 79 -3.12 7.71 17.80
CA TYR A 79 -3.22 8.70 16.74
C TYR A 79 -2.74 10.06 17.23
N ASP A 80 -2.26 10.88 16.32
CA ASP A 80 -1.99 12.30 16.59
C ASP A 80 -3.28 13.15 16.42
N ASN A 81 -3.15 14.46 16.56
CA ASN A 81 -4.26 15.40 16.43
C ASN A 81 -4.79 15.58 14.99
N ARG A 82 -4.19 14.92 13.99
CA ARG A 82 -4.61 14.86 12.59
C ARG A 82 -5.09 13.46 12.19
N ASP A 83 -5.40 12.60 13.18
CA ASP A 83 -5.85 11.23 13.01
C ASP A 83 -4.86 10.31 12.27
N ARG A 84 -3.55 10.64 12.29
CA ARG A 84 -2.50 9.78 11.73
C ARG A 84 -1.98 8.82 12.80
N ILE A 85 -1.72 7.57 12.42
CA ILE A 85 -1.20 6.56 13.36
C ILE A 85 0.22 6.93 13.77
N ILE A 86 0.47 7.18 15.06
CA ILE A 86 1.81 7.41 15.63
C ILE A 86 2.36 6.18 16.36
N SER A 87 1.52 5.19 16.64
CA SER A 87 1.93 3.92 17.23
C SER A 87 0.90 2.85 16.94
N GLU A 88 1.34 1.65 16.62
CA GLU A 88 0.49 0.46 16.53
C GLU A 88 1.16 -0.72 17.24
N THR A 89 0.34 -1.50 17.95
CA THR A 89 0.78 -2.71 18.65
C THR A 89 -0.02 -3.89 18.12
N ASP A 90 0.66 -4.94 17.68
CA ASP A 90 0.02 -6.15 17.17
C ASP A 90 -0.43 -7.12 18.26
N GLU A 91 -0.97 -8.27 17.85
CA GLU A 91 -1.48 -9.31 18.76
C GLU A 91 -0.39 -9.98 19.61
N GLN A 92 0.88 -9.87 19.22
CA GLN A 92 2.06 -10.37 19.95
C GLN A 92 2.61 -9.33 20.94
N GLY A 93 2.02 -8.11 20.96
CA GLY A 93 2.49 -6.99 21.79
C GLY A 93 3.67 -6.22 21.17
N LEU A 94 4.04 -6.53 19.92
CA LEU A 94 5.10 -5.84 19.21
C LEU A 94 4.61 -4.47 18.73
N THR A 95 5.37 -3.43 19.04
CA THR A 95 4.95 -2.04 18.79
C THR A 95 5.82 -1.35 17.75
N LYS A 96 5.19 -0.80 16.72
CA LYS A 96 5.80 0.13 15.77
C LYS A 96 5.41 1.56 16.08
N LYS A 97 6.29 2.52 15.75
CA LYS A 97 6.04 3.96 15.94
C LYS A 97 6.39 4.75 14.72
N TYR A 98 5.65 5.84 14.49
CA TYR A 98 5.81 6.72 13.34
C TYR A 98 5.90 8.17 13.77
N THR A 99 6.72 8.94 13.06
CA THR A 99 6.81 10.41 13.20
C THR A 99 6.62 11.01 11.83
N TYR A 100 5.87 12.09 11.77
CA TYR A 100 5.50 12.76 10.53
C TYR A 100 6.04 14.19 10.50
N ASP A 101 6.30 14.67 9.30
CA ASP A 101 6.54 16.09 9.06
C ASP A 101 5.23 16.89 9.01
N ALA A 102 5.35 18.20 8.73
CA ALA A 102 4.21 19.09 8.61
C ALA A 102 3.29 18.76 7.42
N LYS A 103 3.82 18.14 6.36
CA LYS A 103 3.08 17.70 5.17
C LYS A 103 2.37 16.35 5.36
N GLY A 104 2.69 15.62 6.41
CA GLY A 104 2.12 14.29 6.69
C GLY A 104 2.95 13.12 6.15
N GLN A 105 4.18 13.36 5.72
CA GLN A 105 5.09 12.33 5.27
C GLN A 105 5.79 11.69 6.48
N ILE A 106 6.00 10.38 6.45
CA ILE A 106 6.71 9.67 7.52
C ILE A 106 8.20 10.01 7.45
N VAL A 107 8.72 10.70 8.44
CA VAL A 107 10.16 11.04 8.54
C VAL A 107 10.93 10.08 9.42
N LYS A 108 10.22 9.31 10.27
CA LYS A 108 10.84 8.30 11.13
C LYS A 108 9.88 7.17 11.42
N GLU A 109 10.38 5.96 11.26
CA GLU A 109 9.75 4.74 11.72
C GLU A 109 10.61 4.07 12.78
N THR A 110 9.99 3.48 13.78
CA THR A 110 10.68 2.60 14.74
C THR A 110 9.95 1.27 14.72
N ASP A 111 10.65 0.21 14.37
CA ASP A 111 10.06 -1.13 14.37
C ASP A 111 9.88 -1.68 15.79
N ALA A 112 9.30 -2.87 15.89
CA ALA A 112 9.02 -3.52 17.14
C ALA A 112 10.27 -3.93 17.94
N TYR A 113 11.44 -3.94 17.30
CA TYR A 113 12.73 -4.27 17.92
C TYR A 113 13.56 -3.03 18.25
N GLY A 114 12.98 -1.85 18.06
CA GLY A 114 13.64 -0.57 18.31
C GLY A 114 14.57 -0.10 17.21
N GLN A 115 14.60 -0.79 16.05
CA GLN A 115 15.34 -0.33 14.88
C GLN A 115 14.66 0.92 14.31
N VAL A 116 15.45 1.92 13.97
CA VAL A 116 14.95 3.21 13.49
C VAL A 116 15.31 3.37 12.03
N THR A 117 14.31 3.61 11.18
CA THR A 117 14.47 4.06 9.80
C THR A 117 14.07 5.53 9.71
N THR A 118 14.87 6.34 9.03
CA THR A 118 14.57 7.75 8.77
C THR A 118 14.47 8.03 7.29
N HIS A 119 13.55 8.95 6.95
CA HIS A 119 13.23 9.34 5.59
C HIS A 119 13.44 10.85 5.45
N THR A 120 13.98 11.28 4.34
CA THR A 120 14.14 12.68 3.99
C THR A 120 13.49 12.94 2.64
N TYR A 121 12.74 14.01 2.55
CA TYR A 121 11.99 14.39 1.35
C TYR A 121 12.46 15.75 0.83
N ASP A 122 12.32 15.95 -0.46
CA ASP A 122 12.52 17.26 -1.06
C ASP A 122 11.29 18.20 -0.84
N ALA A 123 11.35 19.40 -1.41
CA ALA A 123 10.32 20.40 -1.24
C ALA A 123 8.97 20.00 -1.87
N VAL A 124 8.96 19.12 -2.88
CA VAL A 124 7.73 18.66 -3.56
C VAL A 124 7.21 17.35 -2.98
N GLY A 125 8.05 16.58 -2.27
CA GLY A 125 7.63 15.38 -1.53
C GLY A 125 8.24 14.08 -2.04
N HIS A 126 9.23 14.13 -2.92
CA HIS A 126 9.97 12.94 -3.31
C HIS A 126 10.91 12.50 -2.19
N GLU A 127 10.96 11.21 -1.91
CA GLU A 127 11.92 10.64 -0.96
C GLU A 127 13.32 10.64 -1.56
N ILE A 128 14.18 11.53 -1.03
CA ILE A 128 15.56 11.71 -1.51
C ILE A 128 16.58 10.92 -0.70
N LYS A 129 16.23 10.45 0.51
CA LYS A 129 17.14 9.68 1.35
C LYS A 129 16.39 8.82 2.35
N THR A 130 16.85 7.57 2.51
CA THR A 130 16.46 6.66 3.58
C THR A 130 17.70 6.17 4.31
N VAL A 131 17.64 6.15 5.66
CA VAL A 131 18.67 5.55 6.52
C VAL A 131 18.00 4.48 7.36
N ASP A 132 18.42 3.23 7.22
CA ASP A 132 17.87 2.12 7.98
C ASP A 132 18.44 2.04 9.41
N GLY A 133 17.87 1.15 10.23
CA GLY A 133 18.29 0.96 11.62
C GLY A 133 19.72 0.46 11.82
N LYS A 134 20.41 0.05 10.75
CA LYS A 134 21.83 -0.33 10.76
C LYS A 134 22.73 0.80 10.29
N GLY A 135 22.15 1.94 9.91
CA GLY A 135 22.88 3.09 9.36
C GLY A 135 23.17 3.00 7.86
N ASN A 136 22.65 1.99 7.15
CA ASN A 136 22.75 1.92 5.71
C ASN A 136 21.93 3.05 5.08
N THR A 137 22.52 3.73 4.11
CA THR A 137 21.88 4.87 3.45
C THR A 137 21.60 4.55 1.99
N THR A 138 20.38 4.80 1.55
CA THR A 138 20.01 4.88 0.12
C THR A 138 19.62 6.31 -0.22
N SER A 139 19.87 6.74 -1.46
CA SER A 139 19.49 8.09 -1.89
C SER A 139 18.99 8.12 -3.33
N ASN A 140 18.10 9.07 -3.61
CA ASN A 140 17.49 9.31 -4.89
C ASN A 140 17.68 10.76 -5.30
N GLU A 141 17.92 10.99 -6.59
CA GLU A 141 17.97 12.31 -7.21
C GLU A 141 16.88 12.40 -8.27
N TYR A 142 16.19 13.53 -8.34
CA TYR A 142 15.08 13.76 -9.24
C TYR A 142 15.33 14.99 -10.12
N ASP A 143 14.79 14.95 -11.34
CA ASP A 143 14.65 16.09 -12.23
C ASP A 143 13.13 16.27 -12.53
N GLY A 144 12.53 17.29 -11.93
CA GLY A 144 11.07 17.36 -11.79
C GLY A 144 10.56 16.13 -11.03
N ASP A 145 9.61 15.40 -11.62
CA ASP A 145 9.07 14.16 -11.05
C ASP A 145 9.83 12.90 -11.50
N ASN A 146 10.84 13.05 -12.37
CA ASN A 146 11.61 11.93 -12.89
C ASN A 146 12.76 11.55 -11.95
N LEU A 147 12.79 10.31 -11.52
CA LEU A 147 13.92 9.75 -10.78
C LEU A 147 15.13 9.58 -11.72
N VAL A 148 16.14 10.45 -11.62
CA VAL A 148 17.31 10.39 -12.52
C VAL A 148 18.46 9.56 -11.98
N LYS A 149 18.49 9.34 -10.66
CA LYS A 149 19.58 8.57 -10.06
C LYS A 149 19.15 7.94 -8.73
N THR A 150 19.58 6.72 -8.49
CA THR A 150 19.51 6.07 -7.18
C THR A 150 20.89 5.58 -6.77
N THR A 151 21.19 5.70 -5.48
CA THR A 151 22.41 5.15 -4.88
C THR A 151 22.01 4.18 -3.78
N ASP A 152 22.42 2.93 -3.88
CA ASP A 152 22.12 1.91 -2.88
C ASP A 152 23.00 2.05 -1.63
N ALA A 153 22.74 1.24 -0.60
CA ALA A 153 23.49 1.23 0.65
C ALA A 153 24.96 0.82 0.53
N ARG A 154 25.38 0.27 -0.61
CA ARG A 154 26.78 -0.09 -0.91
C ARG A 154 27.47 0.99 -1.73
N GLY A 155 26.78 2.07 -2.06
CA GLY A 155 27.28 3.13 -2.93
C GLY A 155 27.18 2.81 -4.42
N ASN A 156 26.49 1.75 -4.81
CA ASN A 156 26.25 1.46 -6.21
C ASN A 156 25.22 2.45 -6.79
N VAL A 157 25.56 3.01 -7.95
CA VAL A 157 24.74 4.02 -8.61
C VAL A 157 24.05 3.42 -9.83
N THR A 158 22.75 3.65 -9.93
CA THR A 158 21.96 3.45 -11.15
C THR A 158 21.40 4.80 -11.60
N SER A 159 21.50 5.12 -12.89
CA SER A 159 20.94 6.36 -13.43
C SER A 159 19.99 6.11 -14.59
N TYR A 160 19.06 7.04 -14.79
CA TYR A 160 18.00 6.94 -15.76
C TYR A 160 17.97 8.17 -16.65
N GLU A 161 17.75 7.96 -17.94
CA GLU A 161 17.52 9.02 -18.90
C GLU A 161 16.08 8.85 -19.47
N TYR A 162 15.44 9.96 -19.73
CA TYR A 162 14.04 10.02 -20.13
C TYR A 162 13.86 10.73 -21.46
N ASP A 163 12.81 10.40 -22.20
CA ASP A 163 12.38 11.16 -23.36
C ASP A 163 11.47 12.33 -22.95
N GLU A 164 11.02 13.09 -23.96
CA GLU A 164 10.12 14.24 -23.77
C GLU A 164 8.74 13.90 -23.17
N PHE A 165 8.38 12.60 -23.13
CA PHE A 165 7.14 12.10 -22.55
C PHE A 165 7.36 11.48 -21.16
N ASN A 166 8.51 11.72 -20.52
CA ASN A 166 8.90 11.17 -19.22
C ASN A 166 8.94 9.62 -19.18
N ARG A 167 9.29 8.98 -20.31
CA ARG A 167 9.49 7.54 -20.39
C ARG A 167 10.98 7.22 -20.33
N VAL A 168 11.37 6.23 -19.52
CA VAL A 168 12.78 5.81 -19.40
C VAL A 168 13.27 5.25 -20.73
N VAL A 169 14.24 5.91 -21.35
CA VAL A 169 14.89 5.46 -22.60
C VAL A 169 16.23 4.79 -22.37
N LYS A 170 16.90 5.08 -21.23
CA LYS A 170 18.17 4.46 -20.88
C LYS A 170 18.33 4.31 -19.39
N THR A 171 18.81 3.15 -18.98
CA THR A 171 19.26 2.85 -17.62
C THR A 171 20.75 2.55 -17.64
N THR A 172 21.55 3.24 -16.82
CA THR A 172 22.96 2.93 -16.62
C THR A 172 23.12 2.22 -15.28
N LEU A 173 23.60 0.98 -15.31
CA LEU A 173 23.79 0.12 -14.17
C LEU A 173 25.08 0.45 -13.41
N PRO A 174 25.26 0.01 -12.15
CA PRO A 174 26.45 0.27 -11.35
C PRO A 174 27.77 -0.22 -11.97
N ASN A 175 27.72 -1.22 -12.84
CA ASN A 175 28.87 -1.75 -13.56
C ASN A 175 29.21 -0.94 -14.83
N GLY A 176 28.51 0.18 -15.07
CA GLY A 176 28.67 1.03 -16.24
C GLY A 176 27.97 0.52 -17.51
N LYS A 177 27.36 -0.65 -17.47
CA LYS A 177 26.58 -1.16 -18.61
C LYS A 177 25.25 -0.46 -18.69
N THR A 178 24.66 -0.45 -19.89
CA THR A 178 23.41 0.23 -20.16
C THR A 178 22.36 -0.71 -20.69
N GLU A 179 21.11 -0.40 -20.37
CA GLU A 179 19.91 -0.96 -20.96
C GLU A 179 19.16 0.18 -21.63
N THR A 180 18.61 -0.03 -22.85
CA THR A 180 17.88 1.01 -23.56
C THR A 180 16.50 0.54 -23.99
N LYS A 181 15.57 1.50 -24.15
CA LYS A 181 14.23 1.29 -24.66
C LYS A 181 13.92 2.34 -25.74
N GLU A 182 13.28 1.89 -26.80
CA GLU A 182 12.71 2.77 -27.82
C GLU A 182 11.18 2.56 -27.83
N TYR A 183 10.45 3.65 -28.04
CA TYR A 183 9.00 3.64 -28.00
C TYR A 183 8.43 4.16 -29.33
N ASP A 184 7.27 3.65 -29.72
CA ASP A 184 6.49 4.26 -30.78
C ASP A 184 5.69 5.47 -30.26
N LYS A 185 4.95 6.11 -31.18
CA LYS A 185 4.11 7.27 -30.87
C LYS A 185 2.96 6.97 -29.90
N ASN A 186 2.54 5.71 -29.80
CA ASN A 186 1.46 5.26 -28.91
C ASN A 186 1.99 4.89 -27.52
N GLY A 187 3.33 4.82 -27.34
CA GLY A 187 3.98 4.43 -26.08
C GLY A 187 4.34 2.95 -25.98
N ASN A 188 4.16 2.17 -27.06
CA ASN A 188 4.56 0.77 -27.07
C ASN A 188 6.07 0.65 -27.19
N ILE A 189 6.68 -0.29 -26.45
CA ILE A 189 8.12 -0.57 -26.54
C ILE A 189 8.38 -1.34 -27.82
N ILE A 190 9.03 -0.68 -28.81
CA ILE A 190 9.39 -1.27 -30.11
C ILE A 190 10.77 -1.91 -30.11
N LYS A 191 11.65 -1.51 -29.17
CA LYS A 191 12.97 -2.11 -29.02
C LYS A 191 13.47 -2.01 -27.59
N THR A 192 14.11 -3.05 -27.10
CA THR A 192 14.92 -3.05 -25.88
C THR A 192 16.32 -3.57 -26.21
N VAL A 193 17.35 -3.03 -25.57
CA VAL A 193 18.69 -3.58 -25.63
C VAL A 193 19.13 -3.86 -24.18
N ASP A 194 19.53 -5.07 -23.89
CA ASP A 194 19.95 -5.47 -22.54
C ASP A 194 21.41 -5.07 -22.26
N GLN A 195 21.87 -5.25 -21.03
CA GLN A 195 23.24 -4.96 -20.58
C GLN A 195 24.34 -5.78 -21.31
N ARG A 196 23.98 -6.79 -22.11
CA ARG A 196 24.91 -7.59 -22.95
C ARG A 196 24.96 -7.05 -24.37
N GLY A 197 24.08 -6.10 -24.70
CA GLY A 197 23.93 -5.55 -26.02
C GLY A 197 22.96 -6.33 -26.92
N LEU A 198 22.20 -7.29 -26.34
CA LEU A 198 21.23 -8.08 -27.10
C LEU A 198 19.92 -7.32 -27.26
N ALA A 199 19.44 -7.24 -28.50
CA ALA A 199 18.21 -6.53 -28.82
C ALA A 199 16.99 -7.46 -28.88
N ASN A 200 15.88 -6.94 -28.37
CA ASN A 200 14.54 -7.48 -28.62
C ASN A 200 13.73 -6.39 -29.33
N THR A 201 13.11 -6.71 -30.46
CA THR A 201 12.25 -5.79 -31.20
C THR A 201 10.84 -6.31 -31.31
N LYS A 202 9.86 -5.39 -31.25
CA LYS A 202 8.43 -5.70 -31.37
C LYS A 202 7.79 -4.81 -32.41
N GLU A 203 6.87 -5.38 -33.16
CA GLU A 203 5.98 -4.66 -34.06
C GLU A 203 4.53 -4.81 -33.56
N TYR A 204 3.76 -3.75 -33.67
CA TYR A 204 2.39 -3.68 -33.19
C TYR A 204 1.40 -3.37 -34.33
N ASP A 205 0.18 -3.88 -34.21
CA ASP A 205 -0.91 -3.48 -35.09
C ASP A 205 -1.55 -2.14 -34.64
N THR A 206 -2.57 -1.70 -35.35
CA THR A 206 -3.29 -0.45 -35.06
C THR A 206 -4.09 -0.48 -33.74
N PHE A 207 -4.18 -1.64 -33.08
CA PHE A 207 -4.85 -1.84 -31.80
C PHE A 207 -3.84 -2.12 -30.67
N ASP A 208 -2.56 -1.77 -30.88
CA ASP A 208 -1.44 -1.97 -29.95
C ASP A 208 -1.20 -3.45 -29.56
N ARG A 209 -1.58 -4.39 -30.44
CA ARG A 209 -1.30 -5.83 -30.24
C ARG A 209 0.00 -6.19 -30.91
N VAL A 210 0.88 -6.94 -30.21
CA VAL A 210 2.14 -7.44 -30.79
C VAL A 210 1.83 -8.38 -31.97
N ILE A 211 2.35 -8.07 -33.15
CA ILE A 211 2.23 -8.88 -34.35
C ILE A 211 3.53 -9.55 -34.77
N LYS A 212 4.65 -9.08 -34.23
CA LYS A 212 5.96 -9.68 -34.43
C LYS A 212 6.89 -9.38 -33.27
N GLU A 213 7.68 -10.35 -32.88
CA GLU A 213 8.75 -10.21 -31.90
C GLU A 213 9.99 -10.92 -32.39
N VAL A 214 11.14 -10.26 -32.28
CA VAL A 214 12.44 -10.81 -32.65
C VAL A 214 13.39 -10.61 -31.48
N ASN A 215 13.91 -11.72 -30.97
CA ASN A 215 14.90 -11.75 -29.90
C ASN A 215 16.27 -12.12 -30.49
N GLU A 216 17.28 -11.26 -30.30
CA GLU A 216 18.65 -11.66 -30.53
C GLU A 216 19.07 -12.56 -29.36
N GLN A 217 19.23 -13.85 -29.66
CA GLN A 217 19.83 -14.78 -28.70
C GLN A 217 21.34 -14.78 -28.91
N GLY A 218 22.10 -14.55 -27.81
CA GLY A 218 23.55 -14.71 -27.82
C GLY A 218 23.96 -16.17 -27.89
#